data_a21ab867dd30263456d849c1dc0f9d11
#
_entry.id   a21ab867dd30263456d849c1dc0f9d11
#
_cell.length_a   1.000
_cell.length_b   1.000
_cell.length_c   1.000
_cell.angle_alpha   90.00
_cell.angle_beta   90.00
_cell.angle_gamma   90.00
#
_symmetry.space_group_name_H-M   'P 1'
#
loop_
_entity.id
_entity.type
_entity.pdbx_description
1 polymer ?
#
loop_
_entity_poly.entity_id
_entity_poly.type
_entity_poly.pdbx_seq_one_letter_code
_entity_poly.pdbx_strand_id
1 'polypeptide(L)'
;ALVQAVGNLPAQRRSVVISGAGDRRDEDIREQTRIIGDVFDDVVLFQDACQRGRVDGEVLALLRQGLAGARRTEHIDEIYGEFKAIDQAMDRLRTGDLCLILIDQVDEALAHIMQKVNRI
;
A
#
# COMPACT_ATOMS: atom_id res chain seq x y z
N ALA A 1 11.39 9.11 8.32
CA ALA A 1 11.57 8.37 7.11
C ALA A 1 10.54 8.74 6.06
N LEU A 2 10.38 7.91 5.03
CA LEU A 2 9.53 8.23 3.88
C LEU A 2 8.07 8.50 4.26
N VAL A 3 7.49 7.68 5.13
CA VAL A 3 6.09 7.83 5.55
C VAL A 3 5.87 9.17 6.24
N GLN A 4 6.77 9.56 7.11
CA GLN A 4 6.68 10.86 7.78
C GLN A 4 6.83 12.03 6.82
N ALA A 5 7.75 11.90 5.86
CA ALA A 5 7.94 12.93 4.83
C ALA A 5 6.68 13.12 3.99
N VAL A 6 6.03 12.01 3.60
CA VAL A 6 4.77 12.05 2.84
C VAL A 6 3.66 12.67 3.68
N GLY A 7 3.62 12.38 4.99
CA GLY A 7 2.63 12.96 5.89
C GLY A 7 2.72 14.47 6.05
N ASN A 8 3.90 15.03 5.77
CA ASN A 8 4.12 16.48 5.82
C ASN A 8 3.80 17.20 4.51
N LEU A 9 3.55 16.47 3.42
CA LEU A 9 3.16 17.07 2.16
C LEU A 9 1.68 17.46 2.17
N PRO A 10 1.32 18.62 1.61
CA PRO A 10 -0.09 19.03 1.56
C PRO A 10 -0.89 18.07 0.65
N ALA A 11 -1.99 17.56 1.17
CA ALA A 11 -2.90 16.71 0.41
C ALA A 11 -4.27 16.70 1.07
N GLN A 12 -5.33 16.59 0.26
CA GLN A 12 -6.69 16.46 0.77
C GLN A 12 -6.93 15.06 1.34
N ARG A 13 -6.51 14.03 0.60
CA ARG A 13 -6.50 12.65 1.08
C ARG A 13 -5.16 12.02 0.73
N ARG A 14 -4.73 11.09 1.57
CA ARG A 14 -3.51 10.32 1.33
C ARG A 14 -3.87 8.84 1.25
N SER A 15 -3.41 8.19 0.18
CA SER A 15 -3.56 6.75 0.02
C SER A 15 -2.20 6.08 -0.16
N VAL A 16 -2.13 4.79 0.15
CA VAL A 16 -0.91 4.02 0.01
C VAL A 16 -1.23 2.62 -0.52
N VAL A 17 -0.38 2.13 -1.40
CA VAL A 17 -0.39 0.74 -1.89
C VAL A 17 0.83 0.05 -1.30
N ILE A 18 0.62 -1.01 -0.53
CA ILE A 18 1.70 -1.66 0.21
C ILE A 18 1.50 -3.17 0.30
N SER A 19 2.62 -3.90 0.25
CA SER A 19 2.68 -5.31 0.59
C SER A 19 3.83 -5.55 1.56
N GLY A 20 3.82 -6.67 2.25
CA GLY A 20 4.92 -7.10 3.11
C GLY A 20 5.77 -8.16 2.43
N ALA A 21 7.07 -8.19 2.71
CA ALA A 21 7.95 -9.26 2.27
C ALA A 21 7.76 -10.47 3.19
N GLY A 22 7.37 -11.62 2.62
CA GLY A 22 7.05 -12.83 3.39
C GLY A 22 8.22 -13.42 4.16
N ASP A 23 9.46 -13.07 3.82
CA ASP A 23 10.66 -13.52 4.53
C ASP A 23 11.01 -12.66 5.76
N ARG A 24 10.24 -11.62 6.03
CA ARG A 24 10.41 -10.80 7.24
C ARG A 24 9.66 -11.41 8.42
N ARG A 25 10.06 -11.01 9.63
CA ARG A 25 9.38 -11.45 10.85
C ARG A 25 7.97 -10.85 10.92
N ASP A 26 7.09 -11.56 11.62
CA ASP A 26 5.71 -11.10 11.81
C ASP A 26 5.65 -9.68 12.39
N GLU A 27 6.48 -9.39 13.37
CA GLU A 27 6.51 -8.08 14.02
C GLU A 27 6.90 -6.97 13.06
N ASP A 28 7.84 -7.23 12.17
CA ASP A 28 8.30 -6.25 11.19
C ASP A 28 7.20 -5.93 10.17
N ILE A 29 6.45 -6.94 9.77
CA ILE A 29 5.32 -6.77 8.84
C ILE A 29 4.22 -5.93 9.50
N ARG A 30 3.87 -6.22 10.75
CA ARG A 30 2.88 -5.44 11.50
C ARG A 30 3.31 -3.99 11.69
N GLU A 31 4.58 -3.76 11.97
CA GLU A 31 5.13 -2.44 12.21
C GLU A 31 5.01 -1.54 10.99
N GLN A 32 5.14 -2.10 9.78
CA GLN A 32 4.99 -1.33 8.55
C GLN A 32 3.64 -0.61 8.48
N THR A 33 2.55 -1.32 8.77
CA THR A 33 1.21 -0.74 8.69
C THR A 33 0.82 0.03 9.94
N ARG A 34 1.44 -0.26 11.08
CA ARG A 34 1.21 0.53 12.29
C ARG A 34 1.57 1.99 12.07
N ILE A 35 2.69 2.25 11.43
CA ILE A 35 3.12 3.61 11.10
C ILE A 35 2.21 4.23 10.05
N ILE A 36 1.87 3.46 9.03
CA ILE A 36 1.02 3.90 7.91
C ILE A 36 -0.36 4.31 8.37
N GLY A 37 -0.94 3.60 9.32
CA GLY A 37 -2.29 3.87 9.82
C GLY A 37 -2.48 5.25 10.44
N ASP A 38 -1.41 5.89 10.86
CA ASP A 38 -1.46 7.23 11.45
C ASP A 38 -1.33 8.36 10.41
N VAL A 39 -1.02 8.03 9.16
CA VAL A 39 -0.70 9.02 8.11
C VAL A 39 -1.68 8.95 6.94
N PHE A 40 -2.14 7.76 6.56
CA PHE A 40 -2.92 7.56 5.34
C PHE A 40 -4.40 7.33 5.63
N ASP A 41 -5.25 7.94 4.81
CA ASP A 41 -6.72 7.81 4.89
C ASP A 41 -7.19 6.49 4.27
N ASP A 42 -6.57 6.08 3.16
CA ASP A 42 -6.92 4.88 2.43
C ASP A 42 -5.67 3.99 2.28
N VAL A 43 -5.81 2.71 2.59
CA VAL A 43 -4.73 1.74 2.50
C VAL A 43 -5.16 0.60 1.59
N VAL A 44 -4.39 0.32 0.55
CA VAL A 44 -4.58 -0.84 -0.32
C VAL A 44 -3.47 -1.83 0.00
N LEU A 45 -3.86 -2.95 0.60
CA LEU A 45 -2.95 -4.05 0.90
C LEU A 45 -2.99 -5.03 -0.25
N PHE A 46 -1.84 -5.43 -0.76
CA PHE A 46 -1.82 -6.44 -1.81
C PHE A 46 -0.94 -7.62 -1.45
N GLN A 47 -1.28 -8.77 -2.03
CA GLN A 47 -0.51 -10.00 -1.90
C GLN A 47 0.10 -10.35 -3.25
N ASP A 48 1.41 -10.55 -3.24
CA ASP A 48 2.15 -10.98 -4.41
C ASP A 48 2.02 -12.49 -4.64
N ALA A 49 2.36 -12.95 -5.85
CA ALA A 49 2.37 -14.37 -6.16
C ALA A 49 3.38 -15.14 -5.31
N CYS A 50 4.49 -14.51 -4.94
CA CYS A 50 5.52 -15.12 -4.12
C CYS A 50 5.36 -14.72 -2.64
N GLN A 51 4.97 -15.67 -1.80
CA GLN A 51 4.79 -15.45 -0.35
C GLN A 51 6.03 -15.82 0.45
N ARG A 52 7.10 -16.26 -0.19
CA ARG A 52 8.38 -16.60 0.42
C ARG A 52 8.24 -17.61 1.58
N GLY A 53 7.45 -18.66 1.36
CA GLY A 53 7.21 -19.73 2.31
C GLY A 53 6.03 -19.54 3.23
N ARG A 54 5.36 -18.41 3.21
CA ARG A 54 4.14 -18.20 3.98
C ARG A 54 2.91 -18.68 3.21
N VAL A 55 1.86 -19.04 3.95
CA VAL A 55 0.60 -19.44 3.33
C VAL A 55 -0.16 -18.23 2.77
N ASP A 56 -1.08 -18.49 1.84
CA ASP A 56 -1.89 -17.44 1.24
C ASP A 56 -2.67 -16.67 2.30
N GLY A 57 -2.62 -15.35 2.20
CA GLY A 57 -3.33 -14.46 3.10
C GLY A 57 -2.61 -14.16 4.41
N GLU A 58 -1.51 -14.84 4.72
CA GLU A 58 -0.80 -14.63 5.98
C GLU A 58 -0.19 -13.24 6.05
N VAL A 59 0.47 -12.78 4.98
CA VAL A 59 1.07 -11.45 4.92
C VAL A 59 -0.01 -10.37 5.01
N LEU A 60 -1.12 -10.54 4.29
CA LEU A 60 -2.25 -9.60 4.36
C LEU A 60 -2.82 -9.52 5.77
N ALA A 61 -2.95 -10.65 6.44
CA ALA A 61 -3.46 -10.68 7.81
C ALA A 61 -2.53 -9.92 8.78
N LEU A 62 -1.22 -10.09 8.64
CA LEU A 62 -0.24 -9.38 9.46
C LEU A 62 -0.26 -7.88 9.21
N LEU A 63 -0.36 -7.46 7.95
CA LEU A 63 -0.48 -6.06 7.59
C LEU A 63 -1.75 -5.44 8.18
N ARG A 64 -2.87 -6.16 8.09
CA ARG A 64 -4.14 -5.70 8.66
C ARG A 64 -4.08 -5.62 10.19
N GLN A 65 -3.39 -6.54 10.84
CA GLN A 65 -3.18 -6.48 12.30
C GLN A 65 -2.46 -5.20 12.71
N GLY A 66 -1.47 -4.78 11.94
CA GLY A 66 -0.77 -3.52 12.20
C GLY A 66 -1.67 -2.29 12.09
N LEU A 67 -2.74 -2.38 11.29
CA LEU A 67 -3.71 -1.30 11.13
C LEU A 67 -4.81 -1.28 12.19
N ALA A 68 -4.85 -2.26 13.09
CA ALA A 68 -5.95 -2.41 14.05
C ALA A 68 -6.14 -1.20 14.96
N GLY A 69 -5.07 -0.46 15.26
CA GLY A 69 -5.14 0.75 16.07
C GLY A 69 -4.99 2.04 15.29
N ALA A 70 -5.22 2.00 13.98
CA ALA A 70 -5.01 3.15 13.12
C ALA A 70 -5.86 4.35 13.54
N ARG A 71 -5.23 5.52 13.61
CA ARG A 71 -5.90 6.76 14.01
C ARG A 71 -6.51 7.51 12.84
N ARG A 72 -5.94 7.32 11.66
CA ARG A 72 -6.35 8.09 10.47
C ARG A 72 -6.99 7.23 9.39
N THR A 73 -6.59 5.99 9.21
CA THR A 73 -7.08 5.14 8.12
C THR A 73 -8.58 4.87 8.25
N GLU A 74 -9.32 5.24 7.22
CA GLU A 74 -10.78 5.04 7.14
C GLU A 74 -11.14 3.83 6.28
N HIS A 75 -10.36 3.56 5.22
CA HIS A 75 -10.65 2.49 4.27
C HIS A 75 -9.43 1.59 4.09
N ILE A 76 -9.68 0.28 4.14
CA ILE A 76 -8.65 -0.75 3.93
C ILE A 76 -9.20 -1.72 2.90
N ASP A 77 -8.48 -1.90 1.80
CA ASP A 77 -8.80 -2.88 0.76
C ASP A 77 -7.70 -3.94 0.68
N GLU A 78 -8.08 -5.17 0.41
CA GLU A 78 -7.15 -6.28 0.20
C GLU A 78 -7.30 -6.78 -1.23
N ILE A 79 -6.21 -6.78 -1.98
CA ILE A 79 -6.22 -7.12 -3.41
C ILE A 79 -5.11 -8.12 -3.70
N TYR A 80 -5.40 -9.09 -4.55
CA TYR A 80 -4.41 -10.04 -5.04
C TYR A 80 -3.82 -9.47 -6.35
N GLY A 81 -2.52 -9.20 -6.32
CA GLY A 81 -1.76 -8.70 -7.45
C GLY A 81 -1.42 -7.22 -7.34
N GLU A 82 -0.14 -6.91 -7.57
CA GLU A 82 0.39 -5.55 -7.46
C GLU A 82 -0.27 -4.59 -8.44
N PHE A 83 -0.41 -5.01 -9.70
CA PHE A 83 -0.94 -4.12 -10.74
C PHE A 83 -2.42 -3.79 -10.53
N LYS A 84 -3.20 -4.76 -10.05
CA LYS A 84 -4.60 -4.51 -9.70
C LYS A 84 -4.72 -3.53 -8.54
N ALA A 85 -3.83 -3.65 -7.56
CA ALA A 85 -3.80 -2.74 -6.42
C ALA A 85 -3.46 -1.31 -6.86
N ILE A 86 -2.48 -1.17 -7.74
CA ILE A 86 -2.10 0.12 -8.31
C ILE A 86 -3.27 0.73 -9.07
N ASP A 87 -3.93 -0.05 -9.92
CA ASP A 87 -5.07 0.42 -10.71
C ASP A 87 -6.19 0.94 -9.82
N GLN A 88 -6.51 0.21 -8.77
CA GLN A 88 -7.58 0.62 -7.85
C GLN A 88 -7.24 1.94 -7.14
N ALA A 89 -6.01 2.07 -6.67
CA ALA A 89 -5.58 3.28 -5.99
C ALA A 89 -5.57 4.49 -6.94
N MET A 90 -5.10 4.31 -8.16
CA MET A 90 -5.05 5.39 -9.14
C MET A 90 -6.44 5.80 -9.62
N ASP A 91 -7.36 4.84 -9.75
CA ASP A 91 -8.73 5.13 -10.19
C ASP A 91 -9.50 5.98 -9.17
N ARG A 92 -9.12 5.91 -7.90
CA ARG A 92 -9.71 6.71 -6.82
C ARG A 92 -9.04 8.07 -6.63
N LEU A 93 -7.89 8.28 -7.25
CA LEU A 93 -7.09 9.49 -7.06
C LEU A 93 -7.78 10.68 -7.70
N ARG A 94 -7.92 11.77 -6.93
CA ARG A 94 -8.54 13.01 -7.39
C ARG A 94 -7.56 14.16 -7.24
N THR A 95 -7.88 15.29 -7.85
CA THR A 95 -7.07 16.50 -7.74
C THR A 95 -6.88 16.88 -6.28
N GLY A 96 -5.64 17.07 -5.88
CA GLY A 96 -5.27 17.40 -4.50
C GLY A 96 -4.97 16.19 -3.63
N ASP A 97 -5.18 14.97 -4.13
CA ASP A 97 -4.86 13.75 -3.41
C ASP A 97 -3.42 13.31 -3.65
N LEU A 98 -2.89 12.58 -2.68
CA LEU A 98 -1.54 12.01 -2.76
C LEU A 98 -1.63 10.49 -2.62
N CYS A 99 -0.94 9.77 -3.50
CA CYS A 99 -0.86 8.31 -3.44
C CYS A 99 0.59 7.86 -3.42
N LEU A 100 0.97 7.12 -2.38
CA LEU A 100 2.28 6.49 -2.27
C LEU A 100 2.16 5.03 -2.69
N ILE A 101 2.97 4.62 -3.65
CA ILE A 101 2.98 3.24 -4.15
C ILE A 101 4.32 2.62 -3.80
N LEU A 102 4.30 1.62 -2.91
CA LEU A 102 5.49 0.88 -2.51
C LEU A 102 5.60 -0.36 -3.41
N ILE A 103 6.60 -0.36 -4.26
CA ILE A 103 6.71 -1.24 -5.42
C ILE A 103 7.67 -2.40 -5.14
N ASP A 104 7.24 -3.64 -5.47
CA ASP A 104 8.11 -4.81 -5.47
C ASP A 104 8.76 -5.05 -6.84
N GLN A 105 7.95 -5.00 -7.90
CA GLN A 105 8.41 -5.21 -9.28
C GLN A 105 8.64 -3.85 -9.93
N VAL A 106 9.80 -3.25 -9.68
CA VAL A 106 10.05 -1.83 -9.97
C VAL A 106 9.86 -1.50 -11.45
N ASP A 107 10.52 -2.21 -12.36
CA ASP A 107 10.49 -1.88 -13.79
C ASP A 107 9.09 -2.09 -14.39
N GLU A 108 8.47 -3.22 -14.08
CA GLU A 108 7.15 -3.58 -14.57
C GLU A 108 6.08 -2.63 -14.02
N ALA A 109 6.17 -2.30 -12.75
CA ALA A 109 5.21 -1.41 -12.11
C ALA A 109 5.31 0.02 -12.64
N LEU A 110 6.51 0.52 -12.86
CA LEU A 110 6.72 1.84 -13.45
C LEU A 110 6.15 1.90 -14.86
N ALA A 111 6.39 0.88 -15.68
CA ALA A 111 5.84 0.82 -17.03
C ALA A 111 4.30 0.81 -17.00
N HIS A 112 3.71 0.05 -16.08
CA HIS A 112 2.27 -0.01 -15.91
C HIS A 112 1.68 1.33 -15.51
N ILE A 113 2.28 2.02 -14.56
CA ILE A 113 1.84 3.33 -14.10
C ILE A 113 1.91 4.36 -15.23
N MET A 114 3.00 4.35 -15.98
CA MET A 114 3.18 5.29 -17.10
C MET A 114 2.14 5.08 -18.19
N GLN A 115 1.80 3.84 -18.51
CA GLN A 115 0.74 3.54 -19.46
C GLN A 115 -0.61 4.08 -18.99
N LYS A 116 -0.90 3.93 -17.70
CA LYS A 116 -2.15 4.40 -17.11
C LYS A 116 -2.23 5.93 -17.13
N VAL A 117 -1.14 6.60 -16.79
CA VAL A 117 -1.06 8.06 -16.82
C VAL A 117 -1.25 8.60 -18.25
N ASN A 118 -0.65 7.96 -19.24
CA ASN A 118 -0.74 8.39 -20.63
C ASN A 118 -2.13 8.22 -21.23
N ARG A 119 -3.03 7.48 -20.59
CA ARG A 119 -4.43 7.32 -21.03
C ARG A 119 -5.37 8.42 -20.54
N ILE A 120 -4.89 9.24 -19.64
CA ILE A 120 -5.70 10.32 -19.04
C ILE A 120 -5.70 11.59 -19.96
#